data_7b1c500a985c73f774173cb331308529
#
_entry.id   7b1c500a985c73f774173cb331308529
#
_cell.length_a   1.000
_cell.length_b   1.000
_cell.length_c   1.000
_cell.angle_alpha   90.00
_cell.angle_beta   90.00
_cell.angle_gamma   90.00
#
_symmetry.space_group_name_H-M   'P 1'
#
loop_
_entity.id
_entity.type
_entity.pdbx_description
1 polymer ?
#
loop_
_entity_poly.entity_id
_entity_poly.type
_entity_poly.pdbx_seq_one_letter_code
_entity_poly.pdbx_strand_id
1 'polypeptide(L)' 'METKGFGQLVARAEKDCTVYCPICHKMLEVKAGQIIPRCCGKVMEEMK' A
#
# COMPACT_ATOMS: atom_id res chain seq x y z
N MET A 1 -2.75 23.87 9.01
CA MET A 1 -2.67 23.49 8.69
C MET A 1 -2.44 22.58 8.17
N GLU A 2 -2.64 21.96 8.08
CA GLU A 2 -2.38 21.06 7.60
C GLU A 2 -2.83 20.77 6.50
N THR A 3 -2.54 20.90 5.64
CA THR A 3 -2.98 20.63 4.47
C THR A 3 -2.47 19.43 4.05
N LYS A 4 -1.86 18.72 4.83
CA LYS A 4 -1.41 17.63 4.41
C LYS A 4 -2.39 16.81 4.11
N GLY A 5 -2.53 15.96 3.59
CA GLY A 5 -3.49 15.10 3.29
C GLY A 5 -4.04 15.22 1.98
N PHE A 6 -3.95 16.29 1.35
CA PHE A 6 -4.47 16.52 0.18
C PHE A 6 -3.66 15.97 -0.79
N GLY A 7 -3.97 15.17 -1.53
CA GLY A 7 -3.22 14.56 -2.49
C GLY A 7 -2.39 13.49 -1.96
N GLN A 8 -2.48 13.17 -0.73
CA GLN A 8 -1.71 12.17 -0.22
C GLN A 8 -2.51 10.99 -0.07
N LEU A 9 -3.03 10.42 -1.07
CA LEU A 9 -3.84 9.25 -0.98
C LEU A 9 -3.06 7.98 -1.11
N VAL A 10 -1.82 7.97 -0.71
CA VAL A 10 -1.02 6.78 -0.81
C VAL A 10 -0.96 6.08 0.52
N ALA A 11 -0.93 4.78 0.52
CA ALA A 11 -0.82 4.01 1.72
C ALA A 11 0.63 3.63 1.91
N ARG A 12 1.10 3.61 3.14
CA ARG A 12 2.45 3.22 3.43
C ARG A 12 2.45 2.09 4.41
N ALA A 13 3.41 1.22 4.30
CA ALA A 13 3.50 0.08 5.19
C ALA A 13 4.02 0.56 6.53
N GLU A 14 3.48 0.05 7.61
CA GLU A 14 3.93 0.43 8.93
C GLU A 14 5.16 -0.39 9.29
N LYS A 15 5.33 -1.52 8.69
CA LYS A 15 6.45 -2.37 8.94
C LYS A 15 6.65 -3.26 7.74
N ASP A 16 7.73 -4.01 7.72
CA ASP A 16 8.01 -4.93 6.63
C ASP A 16 6.87 -5.93 6.57
N CYS A 17 6.27 -6.08 5.44
CA CYS A 17 5.18 -7.04 5.30
C CYS A 17 4.97 -7.38 3.85
N THR A 18 4.12 -8.34 3.59
CA THR A 18 3.77 -8.72 2.25
C THR A 18 2.39 -8.17 1.95
N VAL A 19 2.22 -7.63 0.77
CA VAL A 19 0.92 -7.13 0.36
C VAL A 19 0.47 -7.91 -0.85
N TYR A 20 -0.81 -7.95 -1.08
CA TYR A 20 -1.31 -8.70 -2.21
C TYR A 20 -2.51 -8.00 -2.82
N CYS A 21 -2.78 -8.30 -4.06
CA CYS A 21 -3.91 -7.73 -4.77
C CYS A 21 -4.97 -8.81 -4.86
N PRO A 22 -6.10 -8.64 -4.24
CA PRO A 22 -7.14 -9.66 -4.26
C PRO A 22 -7.77 -9.85 -5.63
N ILE A 23 -7.53 -8.94 -6.53
CA ILE A 23 -8.11 -9.05 -7.85
C ILE A 23 -7.21 -9.84 -8.77
N CYS A 24 -5.94 -9.54 -8.82
CA CYS A 24 -5.02 -10.23 -9.68
C CYS A 24 -4.23 -11.28 -8.94
N HIS A 25 -4.33 -11.34 -7.63
CA HIS A 25 -3.63 -12.32 -6.82
C HIS A 25 -2.12 -12.14 -6.91
N LYS A 26 -1.69 -10.90 -7.08
CA LYS A 26 -0.27 -10.63 -7.14
C LYS A 26 0.22 -10.31 -5.74
N MET A 27 1.40 -10.75 -5.40
CA MET A 27 1.96 -10.48 -4.09
C MET A 27 3.28 -9.77 -4.21
N LEU A 28 3.57 -8.89 -3.28
CA LEU A 28 4.80 -8.14 -3.27
C LEU A 28 5.23 -7.93 -1.84
N GLU A 29 6.52 -7.73 -1.66
CA GLU A 29 7.04 -7.45 -0.34
C GLU A 29 7.32 -5.98 -0.23
N VAL A 30 6.95 -5.35 0.87
CA VAL A 30 7.22 -3.94 1.09
C VAL A 30 7.90 -3.79 2.43
N LYS A 31 8.68 -2.73 2.57
CA LYS A 31 9.39 -2.46 3.80
C LYS A 31 8.72 -1.34 4.55
N ALA A 32 9.04 -1.22 5.82
CA ALA A 32 8.45 -0.19 6.65
C ALA A 32 8.68 1.18 6.01
N GLY A 33 7.65 1.96 5.95
CA GLY A 33 7.70 3.29 5.35
C GLY A 33 7.62 3.31 3.84
N GLN A 34 7.61 2.18 3.19
CA GLN A 34 7.56 2.12 1.76
C GLN A 34 6.12 2.28 1.29
N ILE A 35 5.93 2.94 0.20
CA ILE A 35 4.58 3.14 -0.32
C ILE A 35 4.08 1.84 -0.89
N ILE A 36 2.87 1.48 -0.52
CA ILE A 36 2.26 0.26 -1.01
C ILE A 36 1.72 0.52 -2.41
N PRO A 37 2.11 -0.27 -3.40
CA PRO A 37 1.70 -0.03 -4.76
C PRO A 37 0.22 -0.35 -4.96
N ARG A 38 -0.33 0.15 -6.04
CA ARG A 38 -1.69 -0.12 -6.37
C ARG A 38 -1.72 -1.14 -7.47
N CYS A 39 -2.75 -1.93 -7.50
CA CYS A 39 -2.93 -2.90 -8.54
C CYS A 39 -4.42 -2.96 -8.85
N CYS A 40 -4.75 -3.00 -10.11
CA CYS A 40 -6.15 -3.06 -10.53
C CYS A 40 -6.96 -1.89 -9.98
N GLY A 41 -6.32 -0.75 -9.84
CA GLY A 41 -6.99 0.45 -9.40
C GLY A 41 -7.21 0.52 -7.90
N LYS A 42 -6.67 -0.42 -7.14
CA LYS A 42 -6.84 -0.41 -5.70
C LYS A 42 -5.51 -0.62 -5.04
N VAL A 43 -5.37 -0.12 -3.85
CA VAL A 43 -4.16 -0.30 -3.08
C VAL A 43 -4.12 -1.74 -2.61
N MET A 44 -2.97 -2.38 -2.71
CA MET A 44 -2.84 -3.77 -2.31
C MET A 44 -3.02 -3.88 -0.82
N GLU A 45 -3.50 -5.01 -0.37
CA GLU A 45 -3.81 -5.22 1.03
C GLU A 45 -2.66 -5.91 1.74
N GLU A 46 -2.53 -5.60 3.01
CA GLU A 46 -1.49 -6.19 3.80
C GLU A 46 -1.87 -7.60 4.18
N MET A 47 -0.98 -8.52 3.97
CA MET A 47 -1.26 -9.89 4.27
C MET A 47 -0.84 -10.18 5.68
N LYS A 48 -1.64 -10.84 6.44
CA LYS A 48 -1.31 -11.14 7.82
C LYS A 48 -0.92 -12.53 8.06
#